data_4934731273cdd8b0610ce3730e0eaca0
#
_entry.id   4934731273cdd8b0610ce3730e0eaca0
#
_cell.length_a   1.000
_cell.length_b   1.000
_cell.length_c   1.000
_cell.angle_alpha   90.00
_cell.angle_beta   90.00
_cell.angle_gamma   90.00
#
_symmetry.space_group_name_H-M   'P 1'
#
loop_
_entity.id
_entity.type
_entity.pdbx_description
1 polymer ?
#
loop_
_entity_poly.entity_id
_entity_poly.type
_entity_poly.pdbx_seq_one_letter_code
_entity_poly.pdbx_strand_id
1 'polypeptide(L)'
;MNYTRVQAYFPTFVPFVNLNRIYFKTMHYFSRLESTIKSNWDGIALANFRGETFTFGELAKQIARFHVFFETVGLKKGDKVALCAKNSARWGITFFAANTYEAVLVPILADFHPDSVNSLVDHSESKILLTDTDIWAKLDITKMPTVKAVISSSDFSLLYAADET
;
A
#
# COMPACT_ATOMS: atom_id res chain seq x y z
N MET A 1 18.18 -4.08 5.80
CA MET A 1 17.03 -5.03 5.73
C MET A 1 17.26 -5.97 4.56
N ASN A 2 17.29 -7.29 4.78
CA ASN A 2 17.68 -8.21 3.71
C ASN A 2 16.52 -8.35 2.69
N TYR A 3 16.77 -8.13 1.40
CA TYR A 3 15.79 -8.25 0.29
C TYR A 3 14.94 -9.52 0.37
N THR A 4 15.55 -10.63 0.79
CA THR A 4 14.89 -11.92 1.02
C THR A 4 13.85 -11.88 2.15
N ARG A 5 13.99 -10.99 3.11
CA ARG A 5 13.10 -10.89 4.27
C ARG A 5 11.82 -10.12 3.93
N VAL A 6 11.89 -9.15 3.03
CA VAL A 6 10.73 -8.36 2.59
C VAL A 6 9.89 -9.13 1.56
N GLN A 7 10.51 -9.91 0.66
CA GLN A 7 9.78 -10.79 -0.27
C GLN A 7 8.96 -11.87 0.47
N ALA A 8 9.37 -12.29 1.67
CA ALA A 8 8.63 -13.26 2.47
C ALA A 8 7.25 -12.74 2.95
N TYR A 9 7.00 -11.42 2.92
CA TYR A 9 5.74 -10.83 3.37
C TYR A 9 4.64 -10.79 2.31
N PHE A 10 4.95 -11.12 1.05
CA PHE A 10 3.95 -11.31 -0.02
C PHE A 10 3.92 -12.74 -0.60
N PRO A 11 4.09 -13.80 0.22
CA PRO A 11 3.92 -15.17 -0.27
C PRO A 11 2.45 -15.39 -0.63
N THR A 12 2.21 -16.25 -1.59
CA THR A 12 0.88 -16.71 -2.00
C THR A 12 0.11 -17.41 -0.87
N PHE A 13 0.79 -17.72 0.24
CA PHE A 13 0.21 -18.39 1.40
C PHE A 13 0.57 -17.64 2.69
N VAL A 14 -0.42 -16.96 3.30
CA VAL A 14 -0.31 -16.38 4.65
C VAL A 14 -1.08 -17.27 5.62
N PRO A 15 -0.39 -17.93 6.56
CA PRO A 15 -1.08 -18.61 7.64
C PRO A 15 -1.74 -17.57 8.55
N PHE A 16 -3.00 -17.79 8.85
CA PHE A 16 -3.84 -17.14 9.86
C PHE A 16 -3.41 -15.71 10.27
N VAL A 17 -3.83 -14.73 9.49
CA VAL A 17 -3.74 -13.32 9.93
C VAL A 17 -4.72 -13.13 11.08
N ASN A 18 -4.21 -12.79 12.26
CA ASN A 18 -5.06 -12.45 13.40
C ASN A 18 -5.77 -11.12 13.11
N LEU A 19 -7.02 -11.20 12.63
CA LEU A 19 -7.85 -10.05 12.27
C LEU A 19 -8.11 -9.09 13.44
N ASN A 20 -7.87 -9.52 14.68
CA ASN A 20 -7.97 -8.66 15.86
C ASN A 20 -6.86 -7.59 15.92
N ARG A 21 -5.86 -7.67 15.03
CA ARG A 21 -4.76 -6.69 14.95
C ARG A 21 -5.02 -5.55 13.96
N ILE A 22 -6.15 -5.56 13.26
CA ILE A 22 -6.56 -4.44 12.42
C ILE A 22 -7.11 -3.36 13.35
N TYR A 23 -6.29 -2.35 13.68
CA TYR A 23 -6.68 -1.24 14.56
C TYR A 23 -7.56 -0.23 13.81
N PHE A 24 -8.88 -0.38 13.93
CA PHE A 24 -9.87 0.59 13.42
C PHE A 24 -10.26 1.66 14.49
N LYS A 25 -9.35 2.09 15.33
CA LYS A 25 -9.72 2.66 16.64
C LYS A 25 -10.12 4.14 16.68
N THR A 26 -10.19 4.94 15.60
CA THR A 26 -10.43 6.38 15.84
C THR A 26 -11.29 7.15 14.85
N MET A 27 -11.86 6.56 13.81
CA MET A 27 -12.75 7.31 12.91
C MET A 27 -14.05 6.54 12.66
N HIS A 28 -15.20 7.22 12.80
CA HIS A 28 -16.52 6.67 12.48
C HIS A 28 -16.61 6.00 11.10
N TYR A 29 -15.83 6.46 10.13
CA TYR A 29 -15.73 5.87 8.80
C TYR A 29 -15.13 4.46 8.82
N PHE A 30 -14.01 4.26 9.50
CA PHE A 30 -13.35 2.94 9.56
C PHE A 30 -14.10 1.93 10.41
N SER A 31 -14.81 2.35 11.44
CA SER A 31 -15.70 1.44 12.18
C SER A 31 -16.86 0.93 11.31
N ARG A 32 -17.37 1.75 10.39
CA ARG A 32 -18.36 1.31 9.39
C ARG A 32 -17.74 0.34 8.39
N LEU A 33 -16.52 0.62 7.90
CA LEU A 33 -15.80 -0.30 7.02
C LEU A 33 -15.60 -1.66 7.67
N GLU A 34 -15.17 -1.69 8.94
CA GLU A 34 -15.00 -2.93 9.71
C GLU A 34 -16.31 -3.72 9.81
N SER A 35 -17.41 -3.04 10.18
CA SER A 35 -18.72 -3.65 10.24
C SER A 35 -19.17 -4.21 8.88
N THR A 36 -18.95 -3.46 7.81
CA THR A 36 -19.27 -3.87 6.45
C THR A 36 -18.47 -5.10 6.02
N ILE A 37 -17.17 -5.12 6.30
CA ILE A 37 -16.30 -6.29 6.04
C ILE A 37 -16.83 -7.52 6.77
N LYS A 38 -17.15 -7.40 8.07
CA LYS A 38 -17.62 -8.52 8.88
C LYS A 38 -18.97 -9.07 8.42
N SER A 39 -19.86 -8.20 7.97
CA SER A 39 -21.21 -8.61 7.54
C SER A 39 -21.31 -9.08 6.09
N ASN A 40 -20.31 -8.78 5.26
CA ASN A 40 -20.33 -9.08 3.82
C ASN A 40 -19.04 -9.79 3.35
N TRP A 41 -18.45 -10.63 4.17
CA TRP A 41 -17.14 -11.24 3.98
C TRP A 41 -16.88 -11.80 2.58
N ASP A 42 -17.85 -12.50 2.01
CA ASP A 42 -17.76 -13.13 0.69
C ASP A 42 -18.31 -12.24 -0.45
N GLY A 43 -18.86 -11.07 -0.12
CA GLY A 43 -19.34 -10.11 -1.09
C GLY A 43 -18.19 -9.38 -1.81
N ILE A 44 -18.43 -8.92 -3.03
CA ILE A 44 -17.44 -8.15 -3.79
C ILE A 44 -17.30 -6.74 -3.18
N ALA A 45 -16.06 -6.38 -2.82
CA ALA A 45 -15.71 -5.07 -2.27
C ALA A 45 -15.13 -4.14 -3.34
N LEU A 46 -14.23 -4.63 -4.18
CA LEU A 46 -13.53 -3.87 -5.21
C LEU A 46 -13.46 -4.70 -6.50
N ALA A 47 -13.55 -4.02 -7.63
CA ALA A 47 -13.45 -4.68 -8.93
C ALA A 47 -12.80 -3.75 -9.98
N ASN A 48 -11.99 -4.33 -10.85
CA ASN A 48 -11.58 -3.69 -12.09
C ASN A 48 -12.63 -3.95 -13.18
N PHE A 49 -12.88 -2.97 -14.03
CA PHE A 49 -13.77 -3.19 -15.16
C PHE A 49 -13.25 -4.33 -16.06
N ARG A 50 -14.06 -5.39 -16.21
CA ARG A 50 -13.71 -6.63 -16.94
C ARG A 50 -12.41 -7.29 -16.47
N GLY A 51 -12.06 -7.15 -15.21
CA GLY A 51 -10.80 -7.63 -14.64
C GLY A 51 -10.96 -8.24 -13.25
N GLU A 52 -9.93 -8.12 -12.48
CA GLU A 52 -9.79 -8.66 -11.13
C GLU A 52 -10.86 -8.12 -10.18
N THR A 53 -11.36 -8.98 -9.32
CA THR A 53 -12.30 -8.64 -8.25
C THR A 53 -11.73 -9.06 -6.90
N PHE A 54 -12.08 -8.33 -5.85
CA PHE A 54 -11.73 -8.66 -4.46
C PHE A 54 -12.99 -8.67 -3.61
N THR A 55 -13.16 -9.71 -2.82
CA THR A 55 -14.19 -9.76 -1.78
C THR A 55 -13.80 -8.87 -0.60
N PHE A 56 -14.75 -8.59 0.30
CA PHE A 56 -14.44 -7.88 1.55
C PHE A 56 -13.43 -8.64 2.41
N GLY A 57 -13.50 -9.99 2.42
CA GLY A 57 -12.52 -10.81 3.11
C GLY A 57 -11.12 -10.73 2.52
N GLU A 58 -11.00 -10.69 1.19
CA GLU A 58 -9.72 -10.49 0.50
C GLU A 58 -9.17 -9.09 0.74
N LEU A 59 -10.01 -8.05 0.68
CA LEU A 59 -9.63 -6.69 1.06
C LEU A 59 -9.04 -6.64 2.47
N ALA A 60 -9.73 -7.25 3.45
CA ALA A 60 -9.25 -7.28 4.84
C ALA A 60 -7.90 -7.99 4.97
N LYS A 61 -7.71 -9.11 4.26
CA LYS A 61 -6.43 -9.83 4.23
C LYS A 61 -5.30 -9.00 3.63
N GLN A 62 -5.58 -8.26 2.55
CA GLN A 62 -4.58 -7.38 1.93
C GLN A 62 -4.22 -6.21 2.83
N ILE A 63 -5.20 -5.57 3.47
CA ILE A 63 -4.96 -4.51 4.47
C ILE A 63 -4.03 -5.05 5.58
N ALA A 64 -4.32 -6.22 6.13
CA ALA A 64 -3.50 -6.81 7.18
C ALA A 64 -2.07 -7.10 6.73
N ARG A 65 -1.86 -7.58 5.49
CA ARG A 65 -0.52 -7.78 4.90
C ARG A 65 0.25 -6.46 4.81
N PHE A 66 -0.41 -5.40 4.33
CA PHE A 66 0.20 -4.09 4.27
C PHE A 66 0.58 -3.56 5.65
N HIS A 67 -0.25 -3.76 6.68
CA HIS A 67 0.07 -3.35 8.03
C HIS A 67 1.34 -4.04 8.55
N VAL A 68 1.47 -5.36 8.34
CA VAL A 68 2.70 -6.10 8.68
C VAL A 68 3.90 -5.56 7.91
N PHE A 69 3.75 -5.30 6.61
CA PHE A 69 4.80 -4.72 5.79
C PHE A 69 5.20 -3.32 6.29
N PHE A 70 4.25 -2.45 6.59
CA PHE A 70 4.50 -1.10 7.13
C PHE A 70 5.26 -1.16 8.47
N GLU A 71 4.88 -2.06 9.35
CA GLU A 71 5.62 -2.31 10.60
C GLU A 71 7.07 -2.74 10.30
N THR A 72 7.28 -3.63 9.34
CA THR A 72 8.60 -4.17 8.99
C THR A 72 9.54 -3.11 8.45
N VAL A 73 9.04 -2.19 7.62
CA VAL A 73 9.84 -1.06 7.11
C VAL A 73 9.92 0.11 8.09
N GLY A 74 9.36 -0.06 9.29
CA GLY A 74 9.40 0.96 10.35
C GLY A 74 8.57 2.20 10.02
N LEU A 75 7.48 2.06 9.25
CA LEU A 75 6.50 3.13 9.04
C LEU A 75 5.78 3.43 10.35
N LYS A 76 5.55 4.70 10.64
CA LYS A 76 4.87 5.16 11.85
C LYS A 76 3.57 5.88 11.49
N LYS A 77 2.66 6.00 12.46
CA LYS A 77 1.49 6.85 12.37
C LYS A 77 1.87 8.27 11.93
N GLY A 78 1.17 8.78 10.92
CA GLY A 78 1.43 10.10 10.32
C GLY A 78 2.55 10.13 9.29
N ASP A 79 3.32 9.05 9.13
CA ASP A 79 4.24 8.93 8.00
C ASP A 79 3.46 8.86 6.68
N LYS A 80 4.11 9.29 5.59
CA LYS A 80 3.45 9.40 4.29
C LYS A 80 3.76 8.18 3.42
N VAL A 81 2.73 7.76 2.69
CA VAL A 81 2.77 6.72 1.66
C VAL A 81 2.32 7.34 0.34
N ALA A 82 3.25 7.51 -0.60
CA ALA A 82 2.92 7.99 -1.94
C ALA A 82 2.29 6.87 -2.77
N LEU A 83 1.30 7.23 -3.57
CA LEU A 83 0.61 6.32 -4.47
C LEU A 83 0.49 6.98 -5.85
N CYS A 84 1.38 6.58 -6.77
CA CYS A 84 1.43 7.05 -8.16
C CYS A 84 1.13 5.89 -9.11
N ALA A 85 -0.13 5.61 -9.33
CA ALA A 85 -0.60 4.49 -10.15
C ALA A 85 -1.95 4.77 -10.78
N LYS A 86 -2.26 4.04 -11.86
CA LYS A 86 -3.59 4.08 -12.48
C LYS A 86 -4.66 3.57 -11.52
N ASN A 87 -5.85 4.15 -11.62
CA ASN A 87 -6.99 3.73 -10.81
C ASN A 87 -7.31 2.24 -11.02
N SER A 88 -7.35 1.50 -9.94
CA SER A 88 -7.59 0.05 -9.94
C SER A 88 -8.14 -0.40 -8.59
N ALA A 89 -8.61 -1.64 -8.52
CA ALA A 89 -8.99 -2.25 -7.23
C ALA A 89 -7.81 -2.26 -6.25
N ARG A 90 -6.58 -2.48 -6.73
CA ARG A 90 -5.36 -2.45 -5.89
C ARG A 90 -5.01 -1.05 -5.41
N TRP A 91 -5.30 -0.01 -6.20
CA TRP A 91 -5.23 1.37 -5.74
C TRP A 91 -6.14 1.57 -4.52
N GLY A 92 -7.37 1.06 -4.60
CA GLY A 92 -8.33 1.11 -3.48
C GLY A 92 -7.85 0.33 -2.25
N ILE A 93 -7.25 -0.86 -2.43
CA ILE A 93 -6.65 -1.63 -1.33
C ILE A 93 -5.55 -0.81 -0.63
N THR A 94 -4.66 -0.18 -1.41
CA THR A 94 -3.58 0.66 -0.88
C THR A 94 -4.12 1.85 -0.10
N PHE A 95 -5.18 2.50 -0.63
CA PHE A 95 -5.88 3.59 0.06
C PHE A 95 -6.38 3.15 1.43
N PHE A 96 -7.10 2.03 1.50
CA PHE A 96 -7.60 1.52 2.77
C PHE A 96 -6.47 1.09 3.71
N ALA A 97 -5.44 0.44 3.19
CA ALA A 97 -4.31 -0.01 4.00
C ALA A 97 -3.56 1.16 4.65
N ALA A 98 -3.22 2.20 3.90
CA ALA A 98 -2.53 3.37 4.42
C ALA A 98 -3.37 4.10 5.47
N ASN A 99 -4.64 4.36 5.16
CA ASN A 99 -5.51 5.11 6.05
C ASN A 99 -5.85 4.35 7.34
N THR A 100 -6.08 3.03 7.27
CA THR A 100 -6.36 2.21 8.45
C THR A 100 -5.13 1.97 9.32
N TYR A 101 -3.93 2.12 8.75
CA TYR A 101 -2.66 2.15 9.51
C TYR A 101 -2.41 3.50 10.19
N GLU A 102 -3.26 4.50 9.92
CA GLU A 102 -3.08 5.90 10.34
C GLU A 102 -1.86 6.56 9.67
N ALA A 103 -1.41 6.07 8.52
CA ALA A 103 -0.49 6.76 7.63
C ALA A 103 -1.22 7.80 6.77
N VAL A 104 -0.49 8.77 6.24
CA VAL A 104 -1.03 9.79 5.34
C VAL A 104 -0.81 9.32 3.90
N LEU A 105 -1.89 9.05 3.17
CA LEU A 105 -1.78 8.76 1.76
C LEU A 105 -1.54 10.04 0.96
N VAL A 106 -0.56 10.01 0.05
CA VAL A 106 -0.23 11.08 -0.90
C VAL A 106 -0.52 10.57 -2.31
N PRO A 107 -1.74 10.78 -2.84
CA PRO A 107 -2.08 10.35 -4.19
C PRO A 107 -1.45 11.28 -5.22
N ILE A 108 -0.75 10.69 -6.19
CA ILE A 108 -0.09 11.38 -7.30
C ILE A 108 -0.67 10.85 -8.60
N LEU A 109 -0.99 11.73 -9.54
CA LEU A 109 -1.53 11.33 -10.84
C LEU A 109 -0.49 10.51 -11.62
N ALA A 110 -0.92 9.38 -12.18
CA ALA A 110 -0.06 8.47 -12.95
C ALA A 110 0.49 9.10 -14.24
N ASP A 111 -0.19 10.13 -14.77
CA ASP A 111 0.19 10.83 -16.00
C ASP A 111 1.17 11.99 -15.78
N PHE A 112 1.61 12.23 -14.54
CA PHE A 112 2.61 13.27 -14.28
C PHE A 112 3.97 12.90 -14.88
N HIS A 113 4.70 13.93 -15.30
CA HIS A 113 6.09 13.75 -15.75
C HIS A 113 6.96 13.17 -14.62
N PRO A 114 7.89 12.25 -14.91
CA PRO A 114 8.71 11.58 -13.89
C PRO A 114 9.40 12.54 -12.90
N ASP A 115 9.94 13.66 -13.38
CA ASP A 115 10.56 14.65 -12.49
C ASP A 115 9.56 15.29 -11.50
N SER A 116 8.31 15.47 -11.94
CA SER A 116 7.24 15.97 -11.05
C SER A 116 6.88 14.92 -10.00
N VAL A 117 6.83 13.64 -10.39
CA VAL A 117 6.60 12.55 -9.43
C VAL A 117 7.72 12.49 -8.40
N ASN A 118 8.99 12.48 -8.84
CA ASN A 118 10.15 12.51 -7.94
C ASN A 118 10.05 13.67 -6.95
N SER A 119 9.77 14.89 -7.45
CA SER A 119 9.65 16.08 -6.62
C SER A 119 8.50 16.02 -5.61
N LEU A 120 7.35 15.47 -5.99
CA LEU A 120 6.19 15.33 -5.10
C LEU A 120 6.43 14.29 -4.01
N VAL A 121 7.07 13.16 -4.35
CA VAL A 121 7.44 12.13 -3.39
C VAL A 121 8.46 12.66 -2.38
N ASP A 122 9.49 13.36 -2.85
CA ASP A 122 10.50 14.01 -1.99
C ASP A 122 9.87 15.09 -1.11
N HIS A 123 9.14 16.03 -1.71
CA HIS A 123 8.48 17.13 -0.98
C HIS A 123 7.52 16.65 0.10
N SER A 124 6.80 15.55 -0.17
CA SER A 124 5.92 14.95 0.83
C SER A 124 6.68 14.18 1.91
N GLU A 125 7.98 13.94 1.74
CA GLU A 125 8.80 13.08 2.61
C GLU A 125 8.20 11.68 2.75
N SER A 126 7.63 11.14 1.64
CA SER A 126 7.02 9.83 1.64
C SER A 126 8.06 8.75 1.89
N LYS A 127 7.74 7.81 2.78
CA LYS A 127 8.63 6.69 3.15
C LYS A 127 8.41 5.45 2.32
N ILE A 128 7.24 5.34 1.72
CA ILE A 128 6.88 4.23 0.83
C ILE A 128 6.27 4.85 -0.43
N LEU A 129 6.61 4.29 -1.58
CA LEU A 129 6.00 4.59 -2.86
C LEU A 129 5.34 3.32 -3.41
N LEU A 130 4.04 3.40 -3.73
CA LEU A 130 3.38 2.42 -4.58
C LEU A 130 3.21 3.02 -5.96
N THR A 131 3.62 2.28 -7.00
CA THR A 131 3.59 2.78 -8.37
C THR A 131 3.49 1.65 -9.39
N ASP A 132 3.04 1.98 -10.60
CA ASP A 132 3.07 1.06 -11.72
C ASP A 132 4.53 0.83 -12.17
N THR A 133 4.85 -0.37 -12.64
CA THR A 133 6.23 -0.73 -13.02
C THR A 133 6.77 0.09 -14.18
N ASP A 134 5.92 0.51 -15.12
CA ASP A 134 6.27 1.38 -16.25
C ASP A 134 6.53 2.83 -15.82
N ILE A 135 5.92 3.28 -14.73
CA ILE A 135 6.22 4.57 -14.10
C ILE A 135 7.54 4.45 -13.34
N TRP A 136 7.69 3.41 -12.48
CA TRP A 136 8.91 3.18 -11.71
C TRP A 136 10.19 3.18 -12.56
N ALA A 137 10.14 2.52 -13.72
CA ALA A 137 11.27 2.45 -14.65
C ALA A 137 11.79 3.83 -15.14
N LYS A 138 11.04 4.90 -14.92
CA LYS A 138 11.38 6.28 -15.32
C LYS A 138 11.72 7.19 -14.14
N LEU A 139 11.54 6.70 -12.90
CA LEU A 139 11.83 7.48 -11.70
C LEU A 139 13.28 7.34 -11.28
N ASP A 140 13.76 8.34 -10.56
CA ASP A 140 15.11 8.38 -10.00
C ASP A 140 15.06 8.34 -8.48
N ILE A 141 15.39 7.18 -7.89
CA ILE A 141 15.36 6.98 -6.44
C ILE A 141 16.31 7.92 -5.69
N THR A 142 17.39 8.38 -6.32
CA THR A 142 18.34 9.31 -5.70
C THR A 142 17.72 10.67 -5.42
N LYS A 143 16.63 11.01 -6.12
CA LYS A 143 15.82 12.22 -5.90
C LYS A 143 14.76 12.06 -4.82
N MET A 144 14.62 10.88 -4.22
CA MET A 144 13.61 10.54 -3.22
C MET A 144 14.25 9.87 -2.00
N PRO A 145 15.19 10.55 -1.29
CA PRO A 145 16.05 9.93 -0.28
C PRO A 145 15.31 9.42 0.96
N THR A 146 14.06 9.86 1.19
CA THR A 146 13.25 9.39 2.31
C THR A 146 12.54 8.07 2.04
N VAL A 147 12.49 7.62 0.77
CA VAL A 147 11.80 6.39 0.36
C VAL A 147 12.59 5.17 0.82
N LYS A 148 11.96 4.36 1.67
CA LYS A 148 12.53 3.11 2.20
C LYS A 148 12.16 1.90 1.35
N ALA A 149 11.00 1.93 0.69
CA ALA A 149 10.56 0.84 -0.16
C ALA A 149 9.66 1.34 -1.30
N VAL A 150 9.75 0.65 -2.44
CA VAL A 150 8.85 0.85 -3.58
C VAL A 150 8.15 -0.46 -3.90
N ILE A 151 6.83 -0.41 -4.02
CA ILE A 151 5.95 -1.55 -4.26
C ILE A 151 5.23 -1.37 -5.60
N SER A 152 5.17 -2.44 -6.39
CA SER A 152 4.36 -2.49 -7.61
C SER A 152 2.86 -2.41 -7.27
N SER A 153 2.13 -1.55 -7.96
CA SER A 153 0.67 -1.47 -7.81
C SER A 153 -0.06 -2.65 -8.47
N SER A 154 0.58 -3.33 -9.42
CA SER A 154 -0.06 -4.38 -10.21
C SER A 154 -0.17 -5.73 -9.50
N ASP A 155 0.77 -6.05 -8.60
CA ASP A 155 0.85 -7.35 -7.92
C ASP A 155 1.35 -7.27 -6.46
N PHE A 156 1.65 -6.06 -5.99
CA PHE A 156 2.25 -5.78 -4.69
C PHE A 156 3.65 -6.39 -4.49
N SER A 157 4.38 -6.68 -5.56
CA SER A 157 5.77 -7.09 -5.49
C SER A 157 6.68 -5.93 -5.07
N LEU A 158 7.79 -6.25 -4.41
CA LEU A 158 8.80 -5.28 -4.02
C LEU A 158 9.66 -4.91 -5.25
N LEU A 159 9.71 -3.62 -5.58
CA LEU A 159 10.53 -3.08 -6.67
C LEU A 159 11.86 -2.52 -6.16
N TYR A 160 11.87 -1.98 -4.94
CA TYR A 160 13.06 -1.41 -4.30
C TYR A 160 12.94 -1.48 -2.78
N ALA A 161 14.05 -1.73 -2.11
CA ALA A 161 14.21 -1.53 -0.67
C ALA A 161 15.54 -0.83 -0.41
N ALA A 162 15.52 0.22 0.42
CA ALA A 162 16.74 0.88 0.87
C ALA A 162 17.52 -0.08 1.78
N ASP A 163 18.85 -0.11 1.61
CA ASP A 163 19.73 -0.80 2.55
C ASP A 163 19.69 -0.09 3.90
N GLU A 164 19.59 -0.85 4.98
CA GLU A 164 19.80 -0.28 6.33
C GLU A 164 21.29 0.04 6.47
N THR A 165 21.62 1.32 6.49
CA THR A 165 22.95 1.81 6.93
C THR A 165 23.03 1.84 8.44
#